data_c5289a84c661ab4998b23bb6ab8675a4
#
_entry.id   c5289a84c661ab4998b23bb6ab8675a4
#
_cell.length_a   1.000
_cell.length_b   1.000
_cell.length_c   1.000
_cell.angle_alpha   90.00
_cell.angle_beta   90.00
_cell.angle_gamma   90.00
#
_symmetry.space_group_name_H-M   'P 1'
#
loop_
_entity.id
_entity.type
_entity.pdbx_description
1 polymer ?
#
loop_
_entity_poly.entity_id
_entity_poly.type
_entity_poly.pdbx_seq_one_letter_code
_entity_poly.pdbx_strand_id
1 'polypeptide(L)'
;MIHIVIVDDEADTHLLYKLKFKKLFANIGDLNLVSFLNAPDCLRYLERKDIPPVDLILSDINMPDMDGFELLQKVHNINANIPFYMVSAYESPEFRLKADNLGATRFLSKPVDFHMLGDMLRKDLALQPS
;
A
#
# COMPACT_ATOMS: atom_id res chain seq x y z
N MET A 1 0.29 -16.56 -4.65
CA MET A 1 0.02 -15.28 -5.35
C MET A 1 0.16 -14.13 -4.36
N ILE A 2 0.87 -13.08 -4.75
CA ILE A 2 1.02 -11.88 -3.92
C ILE A 2 -0.18 -10.97 -4.15
N HIS A 3 -0.80 -10.50 -3.08
CA HIS A 3 -1.99 -9.66 -3.12
C HIS A 3 -1.68 -8.29 -2.53
N ILE A 4 -1.62 -7.27 -3.38
CA ILE A 4 -1.30 -5.89 -3.00
C ILE A 4 -2.49 -4.98 -3.30
N VAL A 5 -2.85 -4.17 -2.31
CA VAL A 5 -3.94 -3.20 -2.42
C VAL A 5 -3.33 -1.79 -2.46
N ILE A 6 -3.74 -0.99 -3.43
CA ILE A 6 -3.29 0.39 -3.57
C ILE A 6 -4.48 1.33 -3.38
N VAL A 7 -4.29 2.37 -2.56
CA VAL A 7 -5.30 3.38 -2.31
C VAL A 7 -4.69 4.76 -2.62
N ASP A 8 -5.24 5.43 -3.62
CA ASP A 8 -4.77 6.74 -4.06
C ASP A 8 -5.91 7.40 -4.85
N ASP A 9 -6.19 8.66 -4.60
CA ASP A 9 -7.29 9.35 -5.27
C ASP A 9 -6.97 9.81 -6.70
N GLU A 10 -5.73 9.62 -7.14
CA GLU A 10 -5.30 9.97 -8.50
C GLU A 10 -5.25 8.75 -9.41
N ALA A 11 -6.13 8.72 -10.42
CA ALA A 11 -6.21 7.59 -11.36
C ALA A 11 -4.89 7.34 -12.11
N ASP A 12 -4.18 8.41 -12.46
CA ASP A 12 -2.89 8.30 -13.16
C ASP A 12 -1.84 7.57 -12.32
N THR A 13 -1.88 7.75 -11.00
CA THR A 13 -0.98 7.05 -10.08
C THR A 13 -1.21 5.55 -10.12
N HIS A 14 -2.47 5.11 -10.19
CA HIS A 14 -2.80 3.69 -10.30
C HIS A 14 -2.22 3.06 -11.56
N LEU A 15 -2.29 3.79 -12.68
CA LEU A 15 -1.76 3.33 -13.95
C LEU A 15 -0.24 3.14 -13.85
N LEU A 16 0.44 4.08 -13.22
CA LEU A 16 1.89 4.02 -13.02
C LEU A 16 2.27 2.83 -12.13
N TYR A 17 1.58 2.61 -11.01
CA TYR A 17 1.81 1.45 -10.14
C TYR A 17 1.63 0.14 -10.91
N LYS A 18 0.57 0.05 -11.69
CA LYS A 18 0.28 -1.15 -12.47
C LYS A 18 1.42 -1.50 -13.41
N LEU A 19 1.94 -0.51 -14.14
CA LEU A 19 3.06 -0.69 -15.06
C LEU A 19 4.35 -1.09 -14.34
N LYS A 20 4.66 -0.39 -13.25
CA LYS A 20 5.90 -0.64 -12.49
C LYS A 20 5.88 -1.96 -11.77
N PHE A 21 4.76 -2.33 -11.15
CA PHE A 21 4.65 -3.61 -10.46
C PHE A 21 4.66 -4.78 -11.43
N LYS A 22 4.10 -4.62 -12.62
CA LYS A 22 4.20 -5.65 -13.65
C LYS A 22 5.66 -5.99 -13.95
N LYS A 23 6.52 -4.97 -14.05
CA LYS A 23 7.95 -5.16 -14.26
C LYS A 23 8.63 -5.78 -13.03
N LEU A 24 8.33 -5.29 -11.83
CA LEU A 24 8.94 -5.77 -10.60
C LEU A 24 8.65 -7.25 -10.37
N PHE A 25 7.44 -7.71 -10.70
CA PHE A 25 7.01 -9.07 -10.43
C PHE A 25 7.17 -10.02 -11.62
N ALA A 26 7.74 -9.55 -12.74
CA ALA A 26 7.89 -10.38 -13.95
C ALA A 26 8.66 -11.68 -13.69
N ASN A 27 9.64 -11.66 -12.77
CA ASN A 27 10.48 -12.81 -12.43
C ASN A 27 10.27 -13.33 -11.01
N ILE A 28 9.21 -12.87 -10.34
CA ILE A 28 8.99 -13.23 -8.92
C ILE A 28 7.79 -14.16 -8.78
N GLY A 29 6.73 -13.94 -9.57
CA GLY A 29 5.53 -14.76 -9.50
C GLY A 29 4.27 -13.98 -9.79
N ASP A 30 3.13 -14.59 -9.49
CA ASP A 30 1.84 -14.00 -9.77
C ASP A 30 1.53 -12.86 -8.81
N LEU A 31 1.04 -11.77 -9.37
CA LEU A 31 0.63 -10.59 -8.62
C LEU A 31 -0.86 -10.32 -8.85
N ASN A 32 -1.60 -10.15 -7.75
CA ASN A 32 -2.94 -9.62 -7.78
C ASN A 32 -2.89 -8.19 -7.22
N LEU A 33 -3.04 -7.21 -8.11
CA LEU A 33 -2.97 -5.80 -7.75
C LEU A 33 -4.38 -5.21 -7.84
N VAL A 34 -4.90 -4.75 -6.70
CA VAL A 34 -6.24 -4.17 -6.61
C VAL A 34 -6.11 -2.70 -6.22
N SER A 35 -6.82 -1.83 -6.91
CA SER A 35 -6.69 -0.38 -6.74
C SER A 35 -8.01 0.26 -6.34
N PHE A 36 -7.96 1.22 -5.42
CA PHE A 36 -9.10 2.00 -4.98
C PHE A 36 -8.79 3.49 -5.04
N LEU A 37 -9.78 4.28 -5.44
CA LEU A 37 -9.65 5.74 -5.53
C LEU A 37 -9.97 6.45 -4.21
N ASN A 38 -10.42 5.70 -3.21
CA ASN A 38 -10.75 6.26 -1.89
C ASN A 38 -10.65 5.17 -0.83
N ALA A 39 -10.51 5.59 0.43
CA ALA A 39 -10.36 4.69 1.55
C ALA A 39 -11.64 3.90 1.90
N PRO A 40 -12.84 4.51 1.86
CA PRO A 40 -14.06 3.74 2.16
C PRO A 40 -14.26 2.52 1.25
N ASP A 41 -13.96 2.64 -0.04
CA ASP A 41 -14.07 1.51 -0.97
C ASP A 41 -13.06 0.41 -0.62
N CYS A 42 -11.87 0.80 -0.24
CA CYS A 42 -10.86 -0.15 0.23
C CYS A 42 -11.35 -0.93 1.45
N LEU A 43 -11.93 -0.24 2.43
CA LEU A 43 -12.43 -0.90 3.63
C LEU A 43 -13.57 -1.87 3.32
N ARG A 44 -14.48 -1.50 2.43
CA ARG A 44 -15.56 -2.41 2.01
C ARG A 44 -15.00 -3.68 1.38
N TYR A 45 -13.95 -3.55 0.58
CA TYR A 45 -13.27 -4.69 -0.03
C TYR A 45 -12.64 -5.58 1.05
N LEU A 46 -11.96 -5.00 2.03
CA LEU A 46 -11.27 -5.75 3.09
C LEU A 46 -12.24 -6.48 4.02
N GLU A 47 -13.47 -6.02 4.12
CA GLU A 47 -14.51 -6.65 4.93
C GLU A 47 -15.11 -7.89 4.26
N ARG A 48 -14.86 -8.09 2.97
CA ARG A 48 -15.32 -9.28 2.26
C ARG A 48 -14.57 -10.52 2.74
N LYS A 49 -15.29 -11.63 2.81
CA LYS A 49 -14.72 -12.92 3.25
C LYS A 49 -14.20 -13.76 2.09
N ASP A 50 -14.49 -13.36 0.85
CA ASP A 50 -14.15 -14.13 -0.36
C ASP A 50 -12.88 -13.62 -1.05
N ILE A 51 -12.11 -12.76 -0.41
CA ILE A 51 -10.85 -12.26 -0.98
C ILE A 51 -9.66 -13.06 -0.44
N PRO A 52 -8.59 -13.18 -1.24
CA PRO A 52 -7.36 -13.79 -0.73
C PRO A 52 -6.72 -12.91 0.35
N PRO A 53 -5.87 -13.47 1.21
CA PRO A 53 -5.16 -12.67 2.20
C PRO A 53 -4.39 -11.52 1.54
N VAL A 54 -4.46 -10.33 2.14
CA VAL A 54 -3.76 -9.15 1.65
C VAL A 54 -2.34 -9.12 2.22
N ASP A 55 -1.36 -9.05 1.34
CA ASP A 55 0.06 -9.06 1.72
C ASP A 55 0.60 -7.66 2.00
N LEU A 56 0.01 -6.63 1.39
CA LEU A 56 0.45 -5.26 1.56
C LEU A 56 -0.64 -4.28 1.15
N ILE A 57 -0.77 -3.20 1.92
CA ILE A 57 -1.55 -2.03 1.50
C ILE A 57 -0.58 -0.87 1.31
N LEU A 58 -0.69 -0.20 0.17
CA LEU A 58 0.10 0.97 -0.18
C LEU A 58 -0.89 2.13 -0.34
N SER A 59 -0.87 3.10 0.58
CA SER A 59 -1.88 4.15 0.62
C SER A 59 -1.29 5.55 0.66
N ASP A 60 -1.86 6.44 -0.16
CA ASP A 60 -1.64 7.88 -0.01
C ASP A 60 -2.20 8.35 1.33
N ILE A 61 -1.64 9.40 1.88
CA ILE A 61 -2.14 10.02 3.12
C ILE A 61 -3.27 10.97 2.82
N ASN A 62 -3.06 11.90 1.88
CA ASN A 62 -4.01 12.98 1.62
C ASN A 62 -5.03 12.55 0.58
N MET A 63 -6.20 12.16 1.07
CA MET A 63 -7.32 11.75 0.24
C MET A 63 -8.61 12.40 0.78
N PRO A 64 -9.61 12.64 -0.08
CA PRO A 64 -10.89 13.13 0.40
C PRO A 64 -11.62 12.08 1.24
N ASP A 65 -12.52 12.52 2.09
CA ASP A 65 -13.39 11.74 2.97
C ASP A 65 -12.65 11.10 4.13
N MET A 66 -11.68 10.22 3.84
CA MET A 66 -10.90 9.50 4.84
C MET A 66 -9.45 9.52 4.42
N ASP A 67 -8.56 10.04 5.27
CA ASP A 67 -7.13 10.06 4.97
C ASP A 67 -6.44 8.72 5.24
N GLY A 68 -5.16 8.63 4.86
CA GLY A 68 -4.40 7.40 5.04
C GLY A 68 -4.16 7.00 6.48
N PHE A 69 -4.09 7.96 7.40
CA PHE A 69 -3.92 7.65 8.83
C PHE A 69 -5.16 6.97 9.41
N GLU A 70 -6.34 7.49 9.07
CA GLU A 70 -7.59 6.89 9.51
C GLU A 70 -7.78 5.50 8.89
N LEU A 71 -7.42 5.37 7.59
CA LEU A 71 -7.47 4.08 6.92
C LEU A 71 -6.58 3.05 7.62
N LEU A 72 -5.34 3.43 7.96
CA LEU A 72 -4.42 2.55 8.66
C LEU A 72 -5.01 2.03 9.97
N GLN A 73 -5.60 2.92 10.76
CA GLN A 73 -6.21 2.53 12.03
C GLN A 73 -7.35 1.53 11.82
N LYS A 74 -8.20 1.78 10.85
CA LYS A 74 -9.34 0.90 10.54
C LYS A 74 -8.89 -0.44 9.96
N VAL A 75 -7.85 -0.44 9.12
CA VAL A 75 -7.27 -1.68 8.60
C VAL A 75 -6.71 -2.53 9.74
N HIS A 76 -5.98 -1.92 10.66
CA HIS A 76 -5.39 -2.67 11.78
C HIS A 76 -6.44 -3.16 12.78
N ASN A 77 -7.62 -2.54 12.82
CA ASN A 77 -8.74 -3.08 13.57
C ASN A 77 -9.31 -4.35 12.94
N ILE A 78 -9.21 -4.46 11.60
CA ILE A 78 -9.63 -5.68 10.88
C ILE A 78 -8.56 -6.76 11.02
N ASN A 79 -7.30 -6.41 10.75
CA ASN A 79 -6.16 -7.33 10.85
C ASN A 79 -4.88 -6.52 11.08
N ALA A 80 -4.36 -6.55 12.30
CA ALA A 80 -3.17 -5.79 12.69
C ALA A 80 -1.88 -6.29 12.04
N ASN A 81 -1.92 -7.46 11.39
CA ASN A 81 -0.73 -8.06 10.77
C ASN A 81 -0.55 -7.67 9.30
N ILE A 82 -1.48 -6.94 8.70
CA ILE A 82 -1.33 -6.49 7.30
C ILE A 82 -0.28 -5.39 7.25
N PRO A 83 0.83 -5.59 6.51
CA PRO A 83 1.80 -4.52 6.28
C PRO A 83 1.16 -3.32 5.58
N PHE A 84 1.52 -2.13 6.00
CA PHE A 84 0.92 -0.90 5.49
C PHE A 84 2.02 0.12 5.19
N TYR A 85 2.15 0.50 3.92
CA TYR A 85 3.08 1.53 3.48
C TYR A 85 2.31 2.83 3.27
N MET A 86 2.77 3.88 3.96
CA MET A 86 2.26 5.23 3.74
C MET A 86 3.05 5.91 2.64
N VAL A 87 2.34 6.66 1.79
CA VAL A 87 2.96 7.43 0.72
C VAL A 87 2.47 8.87 0.81
N SER A 88 3.38 9.83 0.80
CA SER A 88 3.00 11.24 0.91
C SER A 88 3.88 12.14 0.05
N ALA A 89 3.27 13.19 -0.52
CA ALA A 89 4.01 14.27 -1.17
C ALA A 89 4.68 15.19 -0.14
N TYR A 90 4.29 15.10 1.13
CA TYR A 90 4.83 15.95 2.20
C TYR A 90 5.85 15.17 3.02
N GLU A 91 7.10 15.64 3.03
CA GLU A 91 8.13 15.13 3.91
C GLU A 91 8.09 15.87 5.24
N SER A 92 7.09 15.57 6.05
CA SER A 92 6.91 16.18 7.35
C SER A 92 7.37 15.21 8.42
N PRO A 93 8.29 15.65 9.35
CA PRO A 93 8.64 14.81 10.49
C PRO A 93 7.43 14.43 11.34
N GLU A 94 6.45 15.31 11.42
CA GLU A 94 5.21 15.04 12.17
C GLU A 94 4.41 13.91 11.52
N PHE A 95 4.32 13.90 10.19
CA PHE A 95 3.62 12.83 9.46
C PHE A 95 4.33 11.50 9.62
N ARG A 96 5.67 11.50 9.54
CA ARG A 96 6.46 10.28 9.75
C ARG A 96 6.27 9.72 11.15
N LEU A 97 6.32 10.59 12.14
CA LEU A 97 6.13 10.19 13.54
C LEU A 97 4.73 9.63 13.76
N LYS A 98 3.72 10.28 13.19
CA LYS A 98 2.33 9.83 13.30
C LYS A 98 2.15 8.46 12.65
N ALA A 99 2.73 8.26 11.47
CA ALA A 99 2.67 6.98 10.78
C ALA A 99 3.30 5.87 11.63
N ASP A 100 4.49 6.13 12.18
CA ASP A 100 5.18 5.18 13.05
C ASP A 100 4.35 4.83 14.29
N ASN A 101 3.79 5.84 14.94
CA ASN A 101 2.98 5.65 16.15
C ASN A 101 1.71 4.84 15.88
N LEU A 102 1.17 4.93 14.66
CA LEU A 102 -0.01 4.17 14.26
C LEU A 102 0.30 2.79 13.72
N GLY A 103 1.60 2.45 13.60
CA GLY A 103 2.01 1.12 13.19
C GLY A 103 2.21 0.92 11.70
N ALA A 104 2.44 2.01 10.94
CA ALA A 104 2.81 1.88 9.53
C ALA A 104 4.15 1.14 9.41
N THR A 105 4.23 0.23 8.45
CA THR A 105 5.46 -0.55 8.21
C THR A 105 6.55 0.34 7.63
N ARG A 106 6.19 1.21 6.67
CA ARG A 106 7.11 2.13 6.02
C ARG A 106 6.41 3.42 5.64
N PHE A 107 7.21 4.48 5.50
CA PHE A 107 6.76 5.79 5.02
C PHE A 107 7.59 6.14 3.78
N LEU A 108 6.92 6.39 2.66
CA LEU A 108 7.54 6.70 1.38
C LEU A 108 7.17 8.11 0.94
N SER A 109 8.13 8.80 0.34
CA SER A 109 7.89 10.13 -0.23
C SER A 109 7.53 10.02 -1.70
N LYS A 110 6.66 10.92 -2.18
CA LYS A 110 6.38 11.04 -3.61
C LYS A 110 7.40 11.97 -4.27
N PRO A 111 7.83 11.71 -5.50
CA PRO A 111 7.49 10.54 -6.33
C PRO A 111 8.14 9.27 -5.80
N VAL A 112 7.43 8.15 -5.89
CA VAL A 112 7.93 6.89 -5.37
C VAL A 112 9.13 6.42 -6.19
N ASP A 113 10.21 6.05 -5.50
CA ASP A 113 11.36 5.40 -6.12
C ASP A 113 11.05 3.90 -6.23
N PHE A 114 10.74 3.44 -7.44
CA PHE A 114 10.30 2.06 -7.65
C PHE A 114 11.41 1.05 -7.48
N HIS A 115 12.66 1.45 -7.67
CA HIS A 115 13.81 0.57 -7.40
C HIS A 115 13.90 0.29 -5.89
N MET A 116 13.83 1.35 -5.09
CA MET A 116 13.83 1.24 -3.63
C MET A 116 12.60 0.46 -3.14
N LEU A 117 11.43 0.73 -3.71
CA LEU A 117 10.21 0.02 -3.36
C LEU A 117 10.35 -1.47 -3.65
N GLY A 118 10.95 -1.85 -4.76
CA GLY A 118 11.23 -3.25 -5.09
C GLY A 118 12.08 -3.93 -4.03
N ASP A 119 13.13 -3.26 -3.57
CA ASP A 119 14.00 -3.80 -2.51
C ASP A 119 13.24 -3.97 -1.19
N MET A 120 12.40 -3.00 -0.84
CA MET A 120 11.55 -3.08 0.35
C MET A 120 10.58 -4.25 0.28
N LEU A 121 9.95 -4.45 -0.88
CA LEU A 121 9.01 -5.55 -1.07
C LEU A 121 9.68 -6.90 -0.95
N ARG A 122 10.87 -7.07 -1.55
CA ARG A 122 11.63 -8.32 -1.43
C ARG A 122 11.92 -8.65 0.03
N LYS A 123 12.31 -7.64 0.80
CA LYS A 123 12.63 -7.79 2.21
C LYS A 123 11.38 -8.05 3.06
N ASP A 124 10.36 -7.20 2.92
CA ASP A 124 9.20 -7.23 3.82
C ASP A 124 8.26 -8.40 3.52
N LEU A 125 8.16 -8.80 2.26
CA LEU A 125 7.31 -9.92 1.83
C LEU A 125 8.09 -11.21 1.63
N ALA A 126 9.38 -11.21 1.94
CA ALA A 126 10.28 -12.36 1.79
C ALA A 126 10.22 -12.96 0.37
N LEU A 127 10.21 -12.10 -0.65
CA LEU A 127 10.14 -12.52 -2.04
C LEU A 127 11.49 -13.01 -2.54
N GLN A 128 11.47 -14.06 -3.33
CA GLN A 128 12.66 -14.62 -3.96
C GLN A 128 12.55 -14.49 -5.47
N PRO A 129 13.58 -13.97 -6.16
CA PRO A 129 13.57 -14.02 -7.63
C PRO A 129 13.56 -15.47 -8.09
N SER A 130 12.70 -15.74 -9.05
CA SER A 130 12.61 -17.10 -9.61
C SER A 130 13.70 -17.38 -10.63
#